data_11b2830e3d3193c7266a87edb146c8db
#
_entry.id   11b2830e3d3193c7266a87edb146c8db
#
_cell.length_a   1.000
_cell.length_b   1.000
_cell.length_c   1.000
_cell.angle_alpha   90.00
_cell.angle_beta   90.00
_cell.angle_gamma   90.00
#
_symmetry.space_group_name_H-M   'P 1'
#
loop_
_entity.id
_entity.type
_entity.pdbx_description
1 polymer ?
#
loop_
_entity_poly.entity_id
_entity_poly.type
_entity_poly.pdbx_seq_one_letter_code
_entity_poly.pdbx_strand_id
1 'polypeptide(L)'
;VETLAEVYRNYSLRRICQTEILETYEHKHQPLSAEDPSTGLMKMSIDIARAIFRNLAMEGIVMSESTLRTLIVNYQRTAKDYVKRYQDESEINGLIFDFHRESLMAEAFTKALQLAGEKFLQDPLYSPHIPNWNRVVAAIPDFLDRLLAFVDKQR
;
A
#
# COMPACT_ATOMS: atom_id res chain seq x y z
N VAL A 1 -3.59 -3.83 0.00
CA VAL A 1 -3.43 -3.88 -1.47
C VAL A 1 -3.58 -5.30 -1.97
N GLU A 2 -2.83 -6.27 -1.45
CA GLU A 2 -2.88 -7.67 -1.88
C GLU A 2 -4.28 -8.28 -1.78
N THR A 3 -4.97 -8.09 -0.67
CA THR A 3 -6.34 -8.58 -0.48
C THR A 3 -7.31 -8.00 -1.51
N LEU A 4 -7.21 -6.69 -1.79
CA LEU A 4 -8.04 -6.05 -2.80
C LEU A 4 -7.74 -6.55 -4.20
N ALA A 5 -6.46 -6.74 -4.53
CA ALA A 5 -6.04 -7.29 -5.81
C ALA A 5 -6.53 -8.74 -5.99
N GLU A 6 -6.49 -9.56 -4.93
CA GLU A 6 -7.00 -10.92 -4.93
C GLU A 6 -8.53 -10.94 -5.13
N VAL A 7 -9.26 -10.07 -4.45
CA VAL A 7 -10.71 -9.93 -4.64
C VAL A 7 -11.03 -9.49 -6.06
N TYR A 8 -10.33 -8.48 -6.57
CA TYR A 8 -10.53 -7.98 -7.93
C TYR A 8 -10.30 -9.06 -9.01
N ARG A 9 -9.26 -9.89 -8.85
CA ARG A 9 -8.95 -10.96 -9.81
C ARG A 9 -9.92 -12.13 -9.77
N ASN A 10 -10.45 -12.47 -8.59
CA ASN A 10 -11.22 -13.70 -8.41
C ASN A 10 -12.73 -13.49 -8.38
N TYR A 11 -13.21 -12.26 -8.30
CA TYR A 11 -14.64 -11.97 -8.18
C TYR A 11 -15.09 -10.90 -9.17
N SER A 12 -16.32 -11.06 -9.66
CA SER A 12 -16.96 -10.02 -10.46
C SER A 12 -17.20 -8.76 -9.65
N LEU A 13 -16.97 -7.59 -10.22
CA LEU A 13 -17.28 -6.29 -9.61
C LEU A 13 -18.75 -6.18 -9.16
N ARG A 14 -19.66 -6.91 -9.82
CA ARG A 14 -21.08 -6.97 -9.43
C ARG A 14 -21.33 -7.64 -8.07
N ARG A 15 -20.34 -8.35 -7.53
CA ARG A 15 -20.38 -9.02 -6.23
C ARG A 15 -19.69 -8.22 -5.13
N ILE A 16 -19.18 -7.06 -5.45
CA ILE A 16 -18.54 -6.15 -4.52
C ILE A 16 -19.52 -5.04 -4.22
N CYS A 17 -19.83 -4.83 -2.95
CA CYS A 17 -20.63 -3.70 -2.50
C CYS A 17 -19.82 -2.84 -1.54
N GLN A 18 -20.07 -1.55 -1.59
CA GLN A 18 -19.56 -0.59 -0.64
C GLN A 18 -20.73 -0.13 0.23
N THR A 19 -20.53 -0.07 1.53
CA THR A 19 -21.48 0.52 2.45
C THR A 19 -20.81 1.61 3.26
N GLU A 20 -21.53 2.68 3.47
CA GLU A 20 -21.12 3.79 4.31
C GLU A 20 -21.56 3.47 5.75
N ILE A 21 -20.62 3.44 6.68
CA ILE A 21 -20.90 3.00 8.05
C ILE A 21 -21.01 4.19 9.00
N LEU A 22 -20.15 5.20 8.82
CA LEU A 22 -20.04 6.38 9.68
C LEU A 22 -19.68 7.60 8.87
N GLU A 23 -20.05 8.78 9.37
CA GLU A 23 -19.61 10.07 8.80
C GLU A 23 -18.11 10.30 9.01
N THR A 24 -17.58 9.86 10.14
CA THR A 24 -16.18 10.04 10.51
C THR A 24 -15.63 8.75 11.12
N TYR A 25 -14.45 8.35 10.68
CA TYR A 25 -13.71 7.24 11.25
C TYR A 25 -12.38 7.73 11.83
N GLU A 26 -12.30 7.71 13.15
CA GLU A 26 -11.04 8.01 13.84
C GLU A 26 -10.12 6.79 13.83
N HIS A 27 -8.90 6.97 13.35
CA HIS A 27 -7.88 5.93 13.38
C HIS A 27 -6.53 6.51 13.77
N LYS A 28 -5.67 5.65 14.30
CA LYS A 28 -4.32 6.05 14.71
C LYS A 28 -3.47 6.35 13.48
N HIS A 29 -3.02 7.60 13.38
CA HIS A 29 -2.05 8.00 12.37
C HIS A 29 -0.64 7.51 12.73
N GLN A 30 0.04 6.90 11.77
CA GLN A 30 1.43 6.52 11.91
C GLN A 30 2.35 7.74 11.68
N PRO A 31 3.46 7.87 12.42
CA PRO A 31 4.44 8.91 12.14
C PRO A 31 5.07 8.72 10.76
N LEU A 32 5.54 9.81 10.14
CA LEU A 32 6.19 9.75 8.83
C LEU A 32 7.42 8.84 8.83
N SER A 33 8.25 8.94 9.88
CA SER A 33 9.51 8.18 10.05
C SER A 33 10.42 8.25 8.82
N ALA A 34 10.63 9.45 8.26
CA ALA A 34 11.41 9.67 7.04
C ALA A 34 12.85 9.15 7.14
N GLU A 35 13.43 9.13 8.34
CA GLU A 35 14.78 8.66 8.63
C GLU A 35 14.87 7.14 8.78
N ASP A 36 13.76 6.48 9.13
CA ASP A 36 13.74 5.03 9.37
C ASP A 36 12.72 4.33 8.46
N PRO A 37 13.20 3.72 7.35
CA PRO A 37 12.34 3.01 6.41
C PRO A 37 11.75 1.70 6.95
N SER A 38 12.10 1.30 8.18
CA SER A 38 11.58 0.09 8.81
C SER A 38 10.33 0.34 9.67
N THR A 39 9.91 1.59 9.84
CA THR A 39 8.79 1.98 10.70
C THR A 39 7.85 2.99 10.04
N GLY A 40 6.69 3.21 10.66
CA GLY A 40 5.76 4.26 10.32
C GLY A 40 5.26 4.25 8.86
N LEU A 41 4.97 5.44 8.34
CA LEU A 41 4.47 5.62 6.97
C LEU A 41 5.51 5.24 5.91
N MET A 42 6.80 5.37 6.19
CA MET A 42 7.86 4.94 5.28
C MET A 42 7.79 3.44 5.01
N LYS A 43 7.75 2.63 6.09
CA LYS A 43 7.58 1.17 5.96
C LYS A 43 6.31 0.81 5.20
N MET A 44 5.19 1.42 5.59
CA MET A 44 3.90 1.18 4.95
C MET A 44 3.95 1.49 3.45
N SER A 45 4.54 2.61 3.05
CA SER A 45 4.68 3.00 1.65
C SER A 45 5.56 2.03 0.86
N ILE A 46 6.67 1.56 1.44
CA ILE A 46 7.54 0.55 0.81
C ILE A 46 6.76 -0.75 0.61
N ASP A 47 6.05 -1.23 1.61
CA ASP A 47 5.29 -2.48 1.54
C ASP A 47 4.14 -2.39 0.53
N ILE A 48 3.42 -1.27 0.48
CA ILE A 48 2.37 -1.00 -0.51
C ILE A 48 2.95 -0.97 -1.93
N ALA A 49 4.04 -0.24 -2.14
CA ALA A 49 4.66 -0.13 -3.45
C ALA A 49 5.17 -1.49 -3.97
N ARG A 50 5.82 -2.29 -3.12
CA ARG A 50 6.24 -3.66 -3.46
C ARG A 50 5.06 -4.55 -3.84
N ALA A 51 3.96 -4.45 -3.10
CA ALA A 51 2.74 -5.18 -3.41
C ALA A 51 2.16 -4.76 -4.77
N ILE A 52 2.17 -3.46 -5.10
CA ILE A 52 1.73 -2.95 -6.41
C ILE A 52 2.65 -3.48 -7.51
N PHE A 53 3.97 -3.38 -7.37
CA PHE A 53 4.92 -3.85 -8.38
C PHE A 53 4.77 -5.34 -8.64
N ARG A 54 4.60 -6.14 -7.59
CA ARG A 54 4.31 -7.56 -7.72
C ARG A 54 3.01 -7.83 -8.46
N ASN A 55 1.93 -7.13 -8.12
CA ASN A 55 0.65 -7.30 -8.80
C ASN A 55 0.75 -6.95 -10.29
N LEU A 56 1.45 -5.87 -10.64
CA LEU A 56 1.69 -5.49 -12.03
C LEU A 56 2.51 -6.56 -12.76
N ALA A 57 3.54 -7.10 -12.13
CA ALA A 57 4.34 -8.20 -12.69
C ALA A 57 3.51 -9.47 -12.90
N MET A 58 2.58 -9.79 -12.00
CA MET A 58 1.65 -10.92 -12.15
C MET A 58 0.66 -10.73 -13.33
N GLU A 59 0.36 -9.48 -13.70
CA GLU A 59 -0.42 -9.13 -14.88
C GLU A 59 0.44 -9.09 -16.18
N GLY A 60 1.71 -9.48 -16.09
CA GLY A 60 2.62 -9.56 -17.24
C GLY A 60 3.36 -8.26 -17.56
N ILE A 61 3.26 -7.23 -16.70
CA ILE A 61 4.00 -5.98 -16.88
C ILE A 61 5.45 -6.19 -16.46
N VAL A 62 6.38 -5.94 -17.41
CA VAL A 62 7.81 -6.07 -17.14
C VAL A 62 8.28 -4.91 -16.24
N MET A 63 8.59 -5.22 -14.99
CA MET A 63 9.10 -4.27 -14.00
C MET A 63 10.64 -4.22 -14.05
N SER A 64 11.18 -3.68 -15.13
CA SER A 64 12.63 -3.46 -15.27
C SER A 64 13.11 -2.25 -14.46
N GLU A 65 14.42 -2.11 -14.29
CA GLU A 65 15.00 -0.93 -13.65
C GLU A 65 14.60 0.36 -14.36
N SER A 66 14.56 0.36 -15.69
CA SER A 66 14.13 1.52 -16.50
C SER A 66 12.66 1.85 -16.29
N THR A 67 11.80 0.84 -16.20
CA THR A 67 10.36 1.01 -15.91
C THR A 67 10.18 1.64 -14.52
N LEU A 68 10.89 1.13 -13.52
CA LEU A 68 10.83 1.65 -12.14
C LEU A 68 11.34 3.09 -12.07
N ARG A 69 12.46 3.41 -12.72
CA ARG A 69 12.98 4.79 -12.80
C ARG A 69 11.95 5.75 -13.41
N THR A 70 11.35 5.37 -14.52
CA THR A 70 10.31 6.18 -15.19
C THR A 70 9.11 6.39 -14.27
N LEU A 71 8.65 5.36 -13.58
CA LEU A 71 7.54 5.43 -12.62
C LEU A 71 7.87 6.39 -11.47
N ILE A 72 9.08 6.32 -10.90
CA ILE A 72 9.52 7.19 -9.80
C ILE A 72 9.56 8.65 -10.25
N VAL A 73 10.10 8.94 -11.43
CA VAL A 73 10.15 10.30 -11.98
C VAL A 73 8.73 10.85 -12.21
N ASN A 74 7.84 10.04 -12.77
CA ASN A 74 6.45 10.43 -12.97
C ASN A 74 5.73 10.67 -11.63
N TYR A 75 5.94 9.79 -10.65
CA TYR A 75 5.41 9.99 -9.31
C TYR A 75 5.88 11.31 -8.70
N GLN A 76 7.18 11.59 -8.75
CA GLN A 76 7.76 12.81 -8.19
C GLN A 76 7.17 14.08 -8.82
N ARG A 77 6.99 14.08 -10.14
CA ARG A 77 6.36 15.21 -10.84
C ARG A 77 4.89 15.37 -10.42
N THR A 78 4.15 14.28 -10.49
CA THR A 78 2.73 14.26 -10.12
C THR A 78 2.53 14.69 -8.67
N ALA A 79 3.34 14.19 -7.74
CA ALA A 79 3.26 14.58 -6.33
C ALA A 79 3.46 16.09 -6.13
N LYS A 80 4.45 16.70 -6.80
CA LYS A 80 4.68 18.15 -6.74
C LYS A 80 3.48 18.94 -7.29
N ASP A 81 2.92 18.49 -8.42
CA ASP A 81 1.74 19.13 -9.01
C ASP A 81 0.53 19.03 -8.08
N TYR A 82 0.33 17.89 -7.41
CA TYR A 82 -0.76 17.71 -6.46
C TYR A 82 -0.57 18.53 -5.18
N VAL A 83 0.63 18.63 -4.64
CA VAL A 83 0.91 19.48 -3.47
C VAL A 83 0.52 20.92 -3.77
N LYS A 84 0.88 21.43 -4.97
CA LYS A 84 0.50 22.78 -5.37
C LYS A 84 -1.03 22.92 -5.53
N ARG A 85 -1.69 21.97 -6.19
CA ARG A 85 -3.16 22.00 -6.34
C ARG A 85 -3.88 21.99 -5.00
N TYR A 86 -3.46 21.17 -4.06
CA TYR A 86 -4.05 21.13 -2.72
C TYR A 86 -3.80 22.42 -1.94
N GLN A 87 -2.67 23.10 -2.16
CA GLN A 87 -2.46 24.44 -1.63
C GLN A 87 -3.49 25.40 -2.20
N ASP A 88 -3.62 25.48 -3.53
CA ASP A 88 -4.56 26.38 -4.21
C ASP A 88 -6.02 26.10 -3.76
N GLU A 89 -6.42 24.84 -3.70
CA GLU A 89 -7.75 24.43 -3.23
C GLU A 89 -7.97 24.79 -1.75
N SER A 90 -6.96 24.62 -0.90
CA SER A 90 -7.04 24.97 0.52
C SER A 90 -7.20 26.49 0.71
N GLU A 91 -6.45 27.28 -0.05
CA GLU A 91 -6.55 28.76 -0.02
C GLU A 91 -7.95 29.22 -0.46
N ILE A 92 -8.49 28.65 -1.55
CA ILE A 92 -9.85 28.97 -2.02
C ILE A 92 -10.92 28.64 -0.97
N ASN A 93 -10.74 27.56 -0.23
CA ASN A 93 -11.69 27.08 0.79
C ASN A 93 -11.40 27.64 2.19
N GLY A 94 -10.41 28.51 2.37
CA GLY A 94 -10.05 29.09 3.66
C GLY A 94 -9.48 28.07 4.65
N LEU A 95 -8.88 26.98 4.15
CA LEU A 95 -8.25 25.95 4.96
C LEU A 95 -6.76 26.23 5.14
N ILE A 96 -6.21 25.76 6.27
CA ILE A 96 -4.77 25.85 6.55
C ILE A 96 -4.07 24.71 5.81
N PHE A 97 -3.04 25.06 5.02
CA PHE A 97 -2.22 24.09 4.30
C PHE A 97 -0.74 24.31 4.63
N ASP A 98 -0.08 23.26 5.11
CA ASP A 98 1.37 23.30 5.39
C ASP A 98 2.13 22.78 4.16
N PHE A 99 2.42 23.67 3.23
CA PHE A 99 3.14 23.34 1.99
C PHE A 99 4.52 22.67 2.25
N HIS A 100 5.22 23.13 3.29
CA HIS A 100 6.54 22.58 3.59
C HIS A 100 6.44 21.12 4.06
N ARG A 101 5.53 20.85 4.97
CA ARG A 101 5.25 19.51 5.48
C ARG A 101 4.82 18.56 4.38
N GLU A 102 3.88 18.97 3.54
CA GLU A 102 3.38 18.16 2.42
C GLU A 102 4.49 17.88 1.38
N SER A 103 5.35 18.87 1.10
CA SER A 103 6.49 18.69 0.22
C SER A 103 7.50 17.67 0.78
N LEU A 104 7.83 17.73 2.08
CA LEU A 104 8.68 16.75 2.74
C LEU A 104 8.07 15.34 2.71
N MET A 105 6.76 15.22 2.87
CA MET A 105 6.07 13.94 2.74
C MET A 105 6.18 13.37 1.33
N ALA A 106 5.99 14.20 0.30
CA ALA A 106 6.13 13.80 -1.11
C ALA A 106 7.56 13.32 -1.42
N GLU A 107 8.58 13.98 -0.87
CA GLU A 107 9.98 13.56 -1.00
C GLU A 107 10.24 12.22 -0.28
N ALA A 108 9.75 12.06 0.95
CA ALA A 108 9.87 10.83 1.70
C ALA A 108 9.20 9.64 0.97
N PHE A 109 8.02 9.83 0.40
CA PHE A 109 7.35 8.79 -0.37
C PHE A 109 8.04 8.50 -1.72
N THR A 110 8.67 9.49 -2.34
CA THR A 110 9.54 9.25 -3.51
C THR A 110 10.71 8.33 -3.14
N LYS A 111 11.37 8.58 -1.99
CA LYS A 111 12.42 7.72 -1.46
C LYS A 111 11.89 6.31 -1.13
N ALA A 112 10.70 6.22 -0.56
CA ALA A 112 10.05 4.92 -0.30
C ALA A 112 9.84 4.11 -1.59
N LEU A 113 9.40 4.75 -2.67
CA LEU A 113 9.26 4.10 -3.98
C LEU A 113 10.59 3.61 -4.55
N GLN A 114 11.67 4.38 -4.39
CA GLN A 114 13.03 3.95 -4.80
C GLN A 114 13.46 2.69 -4.05
N LEU A 115 13.36 2.71 -2.72
CA LEU A 115 13.69 1.56 -1.87
C LEU A 115 12.80 0.34 -2.17
N ALA A 116 11.52 0.57 -2.47
CA ALA A 116 10.61 -0.50 -2.85
C ALA A 116 11.01 -1.13 -4.19
N GLY A 117 11.42 -0.32 -5.16
CA GLY A 117 11.91 -0.78 -6.46
C GLY A 117 13.18 -1.63 -6.33
N GLU A 118 14.16 -1.16 -5.56
CA GLU A 118 15.39 -1.90 -5.28
C GLU A 118 15.10 -3.25 -4.62
N LYS A 119 14.28 -3.26 -3.58
CA LYS A 119 13.88 -4.49 -2.88
C LYS A 119 13.07 -5.43 -3.77
N PHE A 120 12.22 -4.89 -4.64
CA PHE A 120 11.46 -5.69 -5.60
C PHE A 120 12.37 -6.37 -6.63
N LEU A 121 13.37 -5.66 -7.17
CA LEU A 121 14.32 -6.24 -8.12
C LEU A 121 15.20 -7.32 -7.48
N GLN A 122 15.53 -7.19 -6.20
CA GLN A 122 16.29 -8.20 -5.45
C GLN A 122 15.46 -9.45 -5.15
N ASP A 123 14.20 -9.28 -4.78
CA ASP A 123 13.28 -10.37 -4.46
C ASP A 123 11.83 -10.04 -4.93
N PRO A 124 11.53 -10.33 -6.19
CA PRO A 124 10.21 -10.06 -6.77
C PRO A 124 9.07 -10.87 -6.16
N LEU A 125 9.38 -12.00 -5.55
CA LEU A 125 8.38 -12.88 -4.93
C LEU A 125 8.05 -12.50 -3.50
N TYR A 126 8.95 -11.77 -2.83
CA TYR A 126 8.70 -11.34 -1.47
C TYR A 126 7.50 -10.38 -1.42
N SER A 127 6.52 -10.77 -0.68
CA SER A 127 5.40 -9.93 -0.24
C SER A 127 4.91 -10.45 1.11
N PRO A 128 4.48 -9.59 2.02
CA PRO A 128 3.71 -10.01 3.19
C PRO A 128 2.32 -10.49 2.73
N HIS A 129 2.31 -11.52 1.87
CA HIS A 129 1.09 -12.07 1.32
C HIS A 129 0.34 -12.83 2.41
N ILE A 130 -0.84 -12.34 2.76
CA ILE A 130 -1.79 -13.09 3.57
C ILE A 130 -2.63 -13.90 2.58
N PRO A 131 -2.46 -15.23 2.51
CA PRO A 131 -3.26 -16.06 1.63
C PRO A 131 -4.74 -15.99 2.05
N ASN A 132 -5.66 -16.07 1.08
CA ASN A 132 -7.07 -16.18 1.40
C ASN A 132 -7.38 -17.53 2.07
N TRP A 133 -8.51 -17.60 2.77
CA TRP A 133 -8.92 -18.80 3.51
C TRP A 133 -8.97 -20.05 2.65
N ASN A 134 -9.41 -19.95 1.40
CA ASN A 134 -9.49 -21.11 0.51
C ASN A 134 -8.10 -21.71 0.25
N ARG A 135 -7.09 -20.85 0.05
CA ARG A 135 -5.70 -21.29 -0.13
C ARG A 135 -5.11 -21.88 1.14
N VAL A 136 -5.41 -21.27 2.29
CA VAL A 136 -4.95 -21.78 3.60
C VAL A 136 -5.52 -23.17 3.87
N VAL A 137 -6.84 -23.33 3.72
CA VAL A 137 -7.51 -24.63 3.98
C VAL A 137 -7.12 -25.68 2.93
N ALA A 138 -6.90 -25.28 1.68
CA ALA A 138 -6.42 -26.22 0.66
C ALA A 138 -4.99 -26.73 0.96
N ALA A 139 -4.12 -25.86 1.51
CA ALA A 139 -2.75 -26.22 1.88
C ALA A 139 -2.66 -26.97 3.22
N ILE A 140 -3.54 -26.63 4.15
CA ILE A 140 -3.59 -27.17 5.51
C ILE A 140 -5.06 -27.50 5.84
N PRO A 141 -5.56 -28.68 5.48
CA PRO A 141 -6.99 -29.03 5.61
C PRO A 141 -7.54 -28.92 7.04
N ASP A 142 -6.74 -29.17 8.06
CA ASP A 142 -7.08 -29.09 9.47
C ASP A 142 -6.76 -27.75 10.13
N PHE A 143 -6.50 -26.69 9.32
CA PHE A 143 -6.09 -25.38 9.82
C PHE A 143 -7.12 -24.76 10.77
N LEU A 144 -8.42 -24.85 10.43
CA LEU A 144 -9.49 -24.26 11.25
C LEU A 144 -9.56 -24.93 12.62
N ASP A 145 -9.41 -26.24 12.68
CA ASP A 145 -9.44 -27.00 13.94
C ASP A 145 -8.24 -26.63 14.82
N ARG A 146 -7.06 -26.48 14.21
CA ARG A 146 -5.86 -26.00 14.91
C ARG A 146 -6.02 -24.57 15.43
N LEU A 147 -6.63 -23.70 14.65
CA LEU A 147 -6.89 -22.33 15.05
C LEU A 147 -7.86 -22.27 16.24
N LEU A 148 -8.96 -23.03 16.19
CA LEU A 148 -9.92 -23.12 17.30
C LEU A 148 -9.25 -23.66 18.57
N ALA A 149 -8.49 -24.73 18.46
CA ALA A 149 -7.74 -25.30 19.59
C ALA A 149 -6.68 -24.32 20.16
N PHE A 150 -6.10 -23.46 19.32
CA PHE A 150 -5.20 -22.40 19.78
C PHE A 150 -5.94 -21.31 20.54
N VAL A 151 -7.07 -20.84 20.02
CA VAL A 151 -7.92 -19.80 20.66
C VAL A 151 -8.43 -20.29 22.02
N ASP A 152 -8.87 -21.55 22.11
CA ASP A 152 -9.38 -22.14 23.37
C ASP A 152 -8.30 -22.26 24.46
N LYS A 153 -7.05 -22.43 24.06
CA LYS A 153 -5.89 -22.43 25.00
C LYS A 153 -5.53 -21.04 25.53
N GLN A 154 -5.99 -19.97 24.86
CA GLN A 154 -5.72 -18.58 25.26
C GLN A 154 -6.83 -18.00 26.13
N ARG A 155 -7.94 -18.69 26.28
CA ARG A 155 -9.05 -18.37 27.19
C ARG A 155 -8.84 -18.98 28.56
#